data_7a9f51b68591c598eda48aa0f8c95a7c
#
_entry.id   7a9f51b68591c598eda48aa0f8c95a7c
#
_cell.length_a   1.000
_cell.length_b   1.000
_cell.length_c   1.000
_cell.angle_alpha   90.00
_cell.angle_beta   90.00
_cell.angle_gamma   90.00
#
_symmetry.space_group_name_H-M   'P 1'
#
loop_
_entity.id
_entity.type
_entity.pdbx_description
1 polymer ?
#
loop_
_entity_poly.entity_id
_entity_poly.type
_entity_poly.pdbx_seq_one_letter_code
_entity_poly.pdbx_strand_id
1 'polypeptide(L)'
;RRGGVVSVPGVYAGFIHGFLFGDAFDKGLSFKMGQTHVHAWLGELLPLIEKGLLTPEEIVTHYLPLDDAERAYRIFEKREEACRKVILVPGAETPEAAEQQVKGLVNAFPGGVV
;
A
#
# COMPACT_ATOMS: atom_id res chain seq x y z
N ARG A 1 18.65 -17.02 -11.04
CA ARG A 1 19.31 -17.51 -12.25
C ARG A 1 20.31 -16.50 -12.77
N ARG A 2 21.28 -16.94 -13.58
CA ARG A 2 22.22 -16.05 -14.30
C ARG A 2 21.44 -15.13 -15.25
N GLY A 3 21.90 -13.88 -15.40
CA GLY A 3 21.24 -12.86 -16.22
C GLY A 3 19.88 -12.40 -15.70
N GLY A 4 19.56 -12.69 -14.43
CA GLY A 4 18.29 -12.31 -13.83
C GLY A 4 18.18 -10.83 -13.50
N VAL A 5 16.94 -10.37 -13.28
CA VAL A 5 16.64 -9.05 -12.75
C VAL A 5 16.14 -9.17 -11.31
N VAL A 6 16.73 -8.39 -10.42
CA VAL A 6 16.29 -8.24 -9.02
C VAL A 6 15.55 -6.91 -8.91
N SER A 7 14.27 -6.96 -8.58
CA SER A 7 13.45 -5.78 -8.33
C SER A 7 13.34 -5.53 -6.83
N VAL A 8 13.71 -4.34 -6.39
CA VAL A 8 13.72 -3.95 -4.97
C VAL A 8 12.81 -2.72 -4.78
N PRO A 9 11.50 -2.93 -4.58
CA PRO A 9 10.55 -1.84 -4.41
C PRO A 9 10.54 -1.23 -3.01
N GLY A 10 11.24 -1.84 -2.05
CA GLY A 10 11.30 -1.36 -0.67
C GLY A 10 12.15 -0.10 -0.52
N VAL A 11 11.81 0.72 0.49
CA VAL A 11 12.62 1.87 0.88
C VAL A 11 13.67 1.42 1.90
N TYR A 12 14.93 1.59 1.54
CA TYR A 12 16.07 1.29 2.40
C TYR A 12 16.89 2.57 2.61
N ALA A 13 16.79 3.14 3.78
CA ALA A 13 17.50 4.37 4.13
C ALA A 13 18.76 4.02 4.97
N GLY A 14 19.76 3.47 4.36
CA GLY A 14 20.99 3.13 5.07
C GLY A 14 21.90 2.18 4.30
N PHE A 15 22.91 1.65 5.00
CA PHE A 15 23.85 0.72 4.42
C PHE A 15 23.31 -0.71 4.47
N ILE A 16 23.46 -1.44 3.38
CA ILE A 16 23.18 -2.89 3.34
C ILE A 16 24.50 -3.61 3.66
N HIS A 17 24.57 -4.17 4.86
CA HIS A 17 25.70 -4.99 5.28
C HIS A 17 25.54 -6.43 4.77
N GLY A 18 26.67 -7.04 4.33
CA GLY A 18 26.68 -8.45 3.92
C GLY A 18 26.08 -8.73 2.54
N PHE A 19 25.97 -7.73 1.67
CA PHE A 19 25.57 -7.97 0.29
C PHE A 19 26.69 -8.67 -0.49
N LEU A 20 26.40 -9.87 -1.00
CA LEU A 20 27.35 -10.70 -1.74
C LEU A 20 27.50 -10.17 -3.18
N PHE A 21 28.19 -9.04 -3.34
CA PHE A 21 28.35 -8.39 -4.65
C PHE A 21 29.07 -9.28 -5.67
N GLY A 22 30.06 -10.08 -5.22
CA GLY A 22 30.77 -11.02 -6.09
C GLY A 22 29.85 -12.08 -6.73
N ASP A 23 28.91 -12.61 -5.95
CA ASP A 23 27.91 -13.55 -6.45
C ASP A 23 26.95 -12.89 -7.46
N ALA A 24 26.58 -11.66 -7.21
CA ALA A 24 25.74 -10.90 -8.13
C ALA A 24 26.46 -10.61 -9.44
N PHE A 25 27.77 -10.28 -9.37
CA PHE A 25 28.63 -10.07 -10.53
C PHE A 25 28.80 -11.35 -11.34
N ASP A 26 29.15 -12.48 -10.69
CA ASP A 26 29.33 -13.78 -11.37
C ASP A 26 28.05 -14.22 -12.10
N LYS A 27 26.89 -13.93 -11.50
CA LYS A 27 25.58 -14.26 -12.12
C LYS A 27 25.11 -13.24 -13.15
N GLY A 28 25.82 -12.11 -13.34
CA GLY A 28 25.44 -11.05 -14.26
C GLY A 28 24.05 -10.47 -13.93
N LEU A 29 23.79 -10.19 -12.65
CA LEU A 29 22.47 -9.70 -12.21
C LEU A 29 22.30 -8.21 -12.53
N SER A 30 21.10 -7.85 -12.95
CA SER A 30 20.64 -6.45 -13.03
C SER A 30 19.78 -6.11 -11.83
N PHE A 31 20.02 -4.93 -11.23
CA PHE A 31 19.20 -4.42 -10.12
C PHE A 31 18.35 -3.25 -10.59
N LYS A 32 17.06 -3.31 -10.27
CA LYS A 32 16.11 -2.21 -10.45
C LYS A 32 15.55 -1.82 -9.09
N MET A 33 15.80 -0.60 -8.69
CA MET A 33 15.38 -0.08 -7.38
C MET A 33 15.04 1.39 -7.49
N GLY A 34 14.32 1.89 -6.52
CA GLY A 34 13.94 3.29 -6.43
C GLY A 34 12.57 3.42 -5.76
N GLN A 35 12.19 4.66 -5.49
CA GLN A 35 10.84 4.96 -5.01
C GLN A 35 9.84 4.77 -6.15
N THR A 36 8.63 4.29 -5.80
CA THR A 36 7.54 4.12 -6.75
C THR A 36 7.13 5.48 -7.34
N HIS A 37 7.20 5.59 -8.65
CA HIS A 37 6.74 6.77 -9.38
C HIS A 37 5.21 6.75 -9.50
N VAL A 38 4.50 7.00 -8.40
CA VAL A 38 3.03 6.88 -8.32
C VAL A 38 2.33 7.63 -9.44
N HIS A 39 2.72 8.89 -9.68
CA HIS A 39 2.11 9.72 -10.72
C HIS A 39 2.22 9.13 -12.13
N ALA A 40 3.30 8.41 -12.43
CA ALA A 40 3.49 7.78 -13.73
C ALA A 40 2.49 6.62 -13.97
N TRP A 41 2.01 6.00 -12.91
CA TRP A 41 1.13 4.83 -12.99
C TRP A 41 -0.35 5.13 -12.77
N LEU A 42 -0.69 6.34 -12.26
CA LEU A 42 -2.09 6.68 -11.98
C LEU A 42 -2.98 6.58 -13.21
N GLY A 43 -2.49 7.00 -14.38
CA GLY A 43 -3.26 6.93 -15.63
C GLY A 43 -3.62 5.51 -16.06
N GLU A 44 -2.85 4.50 -15.64
CA GLU A 44 -3.13 3.10 -15.93
C GLU A 44 -3.95 2.44 -14.81
N LEU A 45 -3.65 2.78 -13.54
CA LEU A 45 -4.26 2.12 -12.38
C LEU A 45 -5.69 2.59 -12.13
N LEU A 46 -5.98 3.89 -12.24
CA LEU A 46 -7.32 4.41 -11.98
C LEU A 46 -8.39 3.77 -12.89
N PRO A 47 -8.18 3.65 -14.22
CA PRO A 47 -9.14 2.95 -15.07
C PRO A 47 -9.34 1.46 -14.72
N LEU A 48 -8.34 0.80 -14.13
CA LEU A 48 -8.49 -0.59 -13.67
C LEU A 48 -9.36 -0.67 -12.43
N ILE A 49 -9.22 0.29 -11.51
CA ILE A 49 -10.07 0.40 -10.31
C ILE A 49 -11.51 0.73 -10.74
N GLU A 50 -11.72 1.71 -11.62
CA GLU A 50 -13.04 2.09 -12.12
C GLU A 50 -13.78 0.95 -12.81
N LYS A 51 -13.04 0.03 -13.44
CA LYS A 51 -13.61 -1.17 -14.09
C LYS A 51 -13.77 -2.37 -13.15
N GLY A 52 -13.43 -2.23 -11.87
CA GLY A 52 -13.44 -3.33 -10.90
C GLY A 52 -12.42 -4.43 -11.20
N LEU A 53 -11.39 -4.15 -12.01
CA LEU A 53 -10.32 -5.11 -12.32
C LEU A 53 -9.20 -5.06 -11.27
N LEU A 54 -9.18 -4.03 -10.46
CA LEU A 54 -8.28 -3.85 -9.33
C LEU A 54 -9.10 -3.33 -8.14
N THR A 55 -9.06 -4.06 -7.04
CA THR A 55 -9.84 -3.82 -5.81
C THR A 55 -8.92 -3.50 -4.63
N PRO A 56 -8.33 -2.29 -4.57
CA PRO A 56 -7.37 -1.93 -3.52
C PRO A 56 -8.01 -1.91 -2.12
N GLU A 57 -9.31 -1.80 -2.02
CA GLU A 57 -10.08 -1.85 -0.77
C GLU A 57 -9.96 -3.19 -0.04
N GLU A 58 -9.67 -4.28 -0.72
CA GLU A 58 -9.49 -5.61 -0.10
C GLU A 58 -8.35 -5.68 0.91
N ILE A 59 -7.38 -4.77 0.82
CA ILE A 59 -6.29 -4.70 1.80
C ILE A 59 -6.64 -3.87 3.04
N VAL A 60 -7.71 -3.08 2.98
CA VAL A 60 -8.15 -2.24 4.11
C VAL A 60 -8.82 -3.12 5.15
N THR A 61 -8.29 -3.10 6.35
CA THR A 61 -8.79 -3.92 7.47
C THR A 61 -9.47 -3.08 8.55
N HIS A 62 -9.13 -1.80 8.63
CA HIS A 62 -9.63 -0.92 9.69
C HIS A 62 -9.97 0.46 9.13
N TYR A 63 -11.12 0.98 9.58
CA TYR A 63 -11.54 2.35 9.40
C TYR A 63 -11.65 2.98 10.78
N LEU A 64 -10.90 4.02 11.06
CA LEU A 64 -10.87 4.65 12.37
C LEU A 64 -11.06 6.17 12.26
N PRO A 65 -11.67 6.81 13.26
CA PRO A 65 -11.64 8.26 13.38
C PRO A 65 -10.22 8.80 13.34
N LEU A 66 -10.03 10.00 12.82
CA LEU A 66 -8.70 10.63 12.85
C LEU A 66 -8.19 10.82 14.28
N ASP A 67 -9.10 11.06 15.24
CA ASP A 67 -8.77 11.23 16.65
C ASP A 67 -8.19 9.95 17.29
N ASP A 68 -8.45 8.79 16.69
CA ASP A 68 -7.90 7.49 17.10
C ASP A 68 -6.54 7.16 16.42
N ALA A 69 -5.86 8.15 15.85
CA ALA A 69 -4.61 7.94 15.11
C ALA A 69 -3.55 7.21 15.94
N GLU A 70 -3.42 7.49 17.23
CA GLU A 70 -2.47 6.80 18.11
C GLU A 70 -2.73 5.28 18.14
N ARG A 71 -3.99 4.89 18.30
CA ARG A 71 -4.39 3.47 18.23
C ARG A 71 -4.10 2.88 16.86
N ALA A 72 -4.44 3.62 15.79
CA ALA A 72 -4.20 3.17 14.42
C ALA A 72 -2.73 2.84 14.15
N TYR A 73 -1.83 3.73 14.53
CA TYR A 73 -0.39 3.50 14.41
C TYR A 73 0.09 2.32 15.24
N ARG A 74 -0.40 2.19 16.48
CA ARG A 74 -0.03 1.09 17.37
C ARG A 74 -0.43 -0.27 16.81
N ILE A 75 -1.70 -0.45 16.39
CA ILE A 75 -2.17 -1.73 15.86
C ILE A 75 -1.48 -2.09 14.54
N PHE A 76 -1.17 -1.08 13.71
CA PHE A 76 -0.44 -1.29 12.46
C PHE A 76 1.02 -1.71 12.72
N GLU A 77 1.74 -1.00 13.60
CA GLU A 77 3.14 -1.29 13.93
C GLU A 77 3.29 -2.67 14.56
N LYS A 78 2.42 -2.99 15.53
CA LYS A 78 2.47 -4.25 16.27
C LYS A 78 1.78 -5.40 15.56
N ARG A 79 1.13 -5.14 14.42
CA ARG A 79 0.31 -6.13 13.68
C ARG A 79 -0.78 -6.75 14.56
N GLU A 80 -1.32 -5.98 15.48
CA GLU A 80 -2.47 -6.38 16.30
C GLU A 80 -3.75 -6.42 15.46
N GLU A 81 -4.78 -7.13 15.91
CA GLU A 81 -6.10 -7.21 15.28
C GLU A 81 -6.05 -7.62 13.78
N ALA A 82 -5.03 -8.38 13.36
CA ALA A 82 -4.79 -8.73 11.95
C ALA A 82 -4.69 -7.49 11.03
N CYS A 83 -4.23 -6.36 11.55
CA CYS A 83 -4.15 -5.09 10.84
C CYS A 83 -3.20 -5.16 9.65
N ARG A 84 -3.70 -4.82 8.46
CA ARG A 84 -2.94 -4.69 7.22
C ARG A 84 -2.91 -3.25 6.71
N LYS A 85 -4.05 -2.58 6.76
CA LYS A 85 -4.21 -1.20 6.30
C LYS A 85 -5.28 -0.51 7.12
N VAL A 86 -4.96 0.68 7.62
CA VAL A 86 -5.90 1.56 8.32
C VAL A 86 -6.21 2.77 7.45
N ILE A 87 -7.47 3.15 7.37
CA ILE A 87 -7.90 4.45 6.86
C ILE A 87 -8.34 5.30 8.06
N LEU A 88 -7.73 6.47 8.19
CA LEU A 88 -8.13 7.48 9.16
C LEU A 88 -9.12 8.46 8.52
N VAL A 89 -10.26 8.65 9.15
CA VAL A 89 -11.37 9.43 8.60
C VAL A 89 -11.61 10.68 9.45
N PRO A 90 -11.30 11.88 8.93
CA PRO A 90 -11.59 13.12 9.63
C PRO A 90 -13.10 13.33 9.86
N GLY A 91 -13.45 13.75 11.06
CA GLY A 91 -14.83 14.07 11.42
C GLY A 91 -15.74 12.86 11.69
N ALA A 92 -15.24 11.64 11.57
CA ALA A 92 -15.93 10.47 12.07
C ALA A 92 -15.78 10.38 13.60
N GLU A 93 -16.83 9.96 14.30
CA GLU A 93 -16.82 9.81 15.76
C GLU A 93 -16.58 8.35 16.19
N THR A 94 -16.93 7.39 15.33
CA THR A 94 -16.78 5.96 15.60
C THR A 94 -16.20 5.23 14.38
N PRO A 95 -15.62 4.02 14.57
CA PRO A 95 -15.14 3.19 13.46
C PRO A 95 -16.23 2.87 12.43
N GLU A 96 -17.46 2.60 12.88
CA GLU A 96 -18.59 2.29 12.00
C GLU A 96 -18.98 3.52 11.16
N ALA A 97 -18.98 4.71 11.75
CA ALA A 97 -19.23 5.95 11.03
C ALA A 97 -18.12 6.24 10.02
N ALA A 98 -16.86 5.97 10.38
CA ALA A 98 -15.72 6.09 9.49
C ALA A 98 -15.85 5.17 8.27
N GLU A 99 -16.20 3.90 8.49
CA GLU A 99 -16.40 2.93 7.42
C GLU A 99 -17.55 3.34 6.48
N GLN A 100 -18.68 3.75 7.04
CA GLN A 100 -19.83 4.20 6.25
C GLN A 100 -19.53 5.42 5.42
N GLN A 101 -18.80 6.39 5.97
CA GLN A 101 -18.40 7.61 5.27
C GLN A 101 -17.51 7.28 4.06
N VAL A 102 -16.53 6.40 4.21
CA VAL A 102 -15.64 5.99 3.11
C VAL A 102 -16.42 5.21 2.05
N LYS A 103 -17.23 4.24 2.44
CA LYS A 103 -18.08 3.46 1.51
C LYS A 103 -19.07 4.37 0.76
N GLY A 104 -19.64 5.38 1.43
CA GLY A 104 -20.49 6.36 0.80
C GLY A 104 -19.76 7.19 -0.26
N LEU A 105 -18.52 7.58 -0.02
CA LEU A 105 -17.69 8.28 -0.99
C LEU A 105 -17.36 7.40 -2.20
N VAL A 106 -16.97 6.15 -1.98
CA VAL A 106 -16.64 5.20 -3.06
C VAL A 106 -17.86 4.98 -3.96
N ASN A 107 -19.04 4.82 -3.39
CA ASN A 107 -20.29 4.64 -4.16
C ASN A 107 -20.77 5.90 -4.91
N ALA A 108 -20.28 7.07 -4.52
CA ALA A 108 -20.61 8.33 -5.19
C ALA A 108 -19.78 8.60 -6.46
N PHE A 109 -18.70 7.85 -6.69
CA PHE A 109 -17.94 7.95 -7.93
C PHE A 109 -18.64 7.15 -9.06
N PRO A 110 -18.81 7.74 -10.27
CA PRO A 110 -19.35 7.02 -11.42
C PRO A 110 -18.38 5.87 -11.80
N GLY A 111 -18.78 4.66 -11.50
CA GLY A 111 -17.93 3.47 -11.62
C GLY A 111 -17.74 2.71 -10.29
N GLY A 112 -18.40 3.16 -9.24
CA GLY A 112 -18.37 2.52 -7.93
C GLY A 112 -18.57 1.02 -8.01
N VAL A 113 -17.58 0.27 -7.54
CA VAL A 113 -17.64 -1.18 -7.45
C VAL A 113 -18.63 -1.53 -6.34
N VAL A 114 -19.70 -2.19 -6.69
CA VAL A 114 -20.66 -2.81 -5.76
C VAL A 114 -20.01 -4.04 -5.15
#